data_ad9bbe524a3f7bc1a3eea7adcb3ac48b
#
_entry.id   ad9bbe524a3f7bc1a3eea7adcb3ac48b
#
_cell.length_a   1.000
_cell.length_b   1.000
_cell.length_c   1.000
_cell.angle_alpha   90.00
_cell.angle_beta   90.00
_cell.angle_gamma   90.00
#
_symmetry.space_group_name_H-M   'P 1'
#
loop_
_entity.id
_entity.type
_entity.pdbx_description
1 polymer ?
#
loop_
_entity_poly.entity_id
_entity_poly.type
_entity_poly.pdbx_seq_one_letter_code
_entity_poly.pdbx_strand_id
1 'polypeptide(L)'
;MRRAGAAGAAVVLALSLAACSSSGTSANEASASPSPTPTPTPSSVVWAGSVCVAFADVKASVGALGSNLSYDISSDRSALEQIDRQLRVQVLSVADSADRLNTALQAVPVDFVAANDMVTSLTKTGTDTKEAVDAVTSHLDAATSADNVLAAGAEVAQAVVAGKAAFTAGQAFVGAIGDATSTATGQLKEAFDAAPECQGL
;
A
#
# COMPACT_ATOMS: atom_id res chain seq x y z
N MET A 1 -40.16 6.43 16.84
CA MET A 1 -40.68 5.20 16.15
C MET A 1 -39.47 4.31 15.91
N ARG A 2 -39.31 3.29 16.74
CA ARG A 2 -39.30 1.82 16.56
C ARG A 2 -38.78 1.37 15.17
N ARG A 3 -37.71 0.55 15.00
CA ARG A 3 -37.37 -0.86 15.41
C ARG A 3 -35.88 -1.09 15.04
N ALA A 4 -34.95 -1.59 15.80
CA ALA A 4 -34.72 -2.97 16.25
C ALA A 4 -34.68 -4.04 15.15
N GLY A 5 -33.49 -4.66 15.00
CA GLY A 5 -33.25 -5.84 14.18
C GLY A 5 -31.83 -6.37 14.36
N ALA A 6 -31.60 -7.18 15.40
CA ALA A 6 -30.42 -8.00 15.59
C ALA A 6 -30.62 -9.32 14.83
N ALA A 7 -29.60 -9.82 14.15
CA ALA A 7 -29.52 -11.22 13.77
C ALA A 7 -28.06 -11.68 13.85
N GLY A 8 -27.76 -12.46 14.89
CA GLY A 8 -26.52 -13.19 15.03
C GLY A 8 -26.52 -14.43 14.16
N ALA A 9 -25.37 -14.79 13.61
CA ALA A 9 -25.10 -16.09 13.05
C ALA A 9 -23.90 -16.69 13.78
N ALA A 10 -24.19 -17.67 14.65
CA ALA A 10 -23.20 -18.52 15.28
C ALA A 10 -22.77 -19.60 14.30
N VAL A 11 -21.47 -19.66 13.99
CA VAL A 11 -20.88 -20.77 13.25
C VAL A 11 -20.32 -21.76 14.26
N VAL A 12 -20.95 -22.94 14.32
CA VAL A 12 -20.52 -24.08 15.13
C VAL A 12 -19.47 -24.84 14.35
N LEU A 13 -18.23 -24.86 14.85
CA LEU A 13 -17.18 -25.77 14.37
C LEU A 13 -17.39 -27.14 15.05
N ALA A 14 -17.75 -28.15 14.26
CA ALA A 14 -17.76 -29.55 14.67
C ALA A 14 -16.36 -30.17 14.44
N LEU A 15 -15.65 -30.44 15.54
CA LEU A 15 -14.47 -31.30 15.52
C LEU A 15 -14.92 -32.77 15.51
N SER A 16 -14.66 -33.48 14.43
CA SER A 16 -14.80 -34.92 14.34
C SER A 16 -13.45 -35.60 14.58
N LEU A 17 -13.26 -36.10 15.80
CA LEU A 17 -12.21 -37.09 16.10
C LEU A 17 -12.70 -38.47 15.62
N ALA A 18 -12.08 -39.00 14.61
CA ALA A 18 -12.22 -40.40 14.24
C ALA A 18 -11.00 -41.18 14.75
N ALA A 19 -11.21 -41.90 15.86
CA ALA A 19 -10.29 -42.92 16.32
C ALA A 19 -10.61 -44.22 15.53
N CYS A 20 -9.65 -44.73 14.76
CA CYS A 20 -9.69 -46.09 14.23
C CYS A 20 -8.55 -46.90 14.83
N SER A 21 -8.91 -47.74 15.82
CA SER A 21 -8.12 -48.90 16.19
C SER A 21 -8.52 -50.03 15.26
N SER A 22 -7.58 -50.62 14.55
CA SER A 22 -7.71 -52.01 14.09
C SER A 22 -6.32 -52.62 13.86
N SER A 23 -6.03 -53.58 14.69
CA SER A 23 -4.95 -54.53 14.54
C SER A 23 -5.15 -55.37 13.30
N GLY A 24 -4.20 -55.44 12.40
CA GLY A 24 -4.21 -56.29 11.23
C GLY A 24 -2.82 -56.39 10.65
N THR A 25 -2.12 -57.45 11.05
CA THR A 25 -0.83 -57.87 10.50
C THR A 25 -1.00 -58.24 9.01
N SER A 26 -0.38 -57.49 8.12
CA SER A 26 0.01 -58.02 6.81
C SER A 26 1.14 -57.13 6.27
N ALA A 27 2.30 -57.70 6.14
CA ALA A 27 3.42 -57.13 5.43
C ALA A 27 3.06 -56.94 3.98
N ASN A 28 2.85 -55.69 3.58
CA ASN A 28 2.94 -55.27 2.21
C ASN A 28 3.77 -53.99 2.23
N GLU A 29 4.98 -54.08 1.67
CA GLU A 29 5.84 -52.91 1.41
C GLU A 29 5.05 -51.97 0.47
N ALA A 30 4.23 -51.14 1.06
CA ALA A 30 3.69 -50.00 0.37
C ALA A 30 4.84 -49.03 0.16
N SER A 31 5.39 -49.00 -1.07
CA SER A 31 6.29 -47.99 -1.58
C SER A 31 5.68 -46.64 -1.23
N ALA A 32 6.17 -45.97 -0.21
CA ALA A 32 5.79 -44.61 0.17
C ALA A 32 6.09 -43.73 -1.05
N SER A 33 5.03 -43.34 -1.75
CA SER A 33 5.14 -42.34 -2.83
C SER A 33 5.82 -41.11 -2.23
N PRO A 34 6.95 -40.65 -2.78
CA PRO A 34 7.62 -39.49 -2.23
C PRO A 34 6.63 -38.32 -2.21
N SER A 35 6.42 -37.74 -1.02
CA SER A 35 5.62 -36.53 -0.87
C SER A 35 6.20 -35.48 -1.82
N PRO A 36 5.40 -34.79 -2.64
CA PRO A 36 5.94 -33.82 -3.58
C PRO A 36 6.73 -32.78 -2.78
N THR A 37 8.01 -32.65 -3.05
CA THR A 37 8.86 -31.59 -2.50
C THR A 37 8.23 -30.27 -2.96
N PRO A 38 7.93 -29.33 -2.05
CA PRO A 38 7.35 -28.06 -2.46
C PRO A 38 8.29 -27.39 -3.47
N THR A 39 7.77 -27.06 -4.64
CA THR A 39 8.51 -26.33 -5.66
C THR A 39 8.82 -24.93 -5.08
N PRO A 40 10.10 -24.51 -4.99
CA PRO A 40 10.43 -23.19 -4.48
C PRO A 40 9.75 -22.14 -5.34
N THR A 41 9.07 -21.17 -4.69
CA THR A 41 8.45 -20.04 -5.39
C THR A 41 9.55 -19.21 -6.06
N PRO A 42 9.48 -18.93 -7.36
CA PRO A 42 10.48 -18.13 -8.05
C PRO A 42 10.68 -16.78 -7.36
N SER A 43 11.92 -16.32 -7.22
CA SER A 43 12.24 -15.04 -6.58
C SER A 43 11.53 -13.84 -7.22
N SER A 44 11.30 -13.89 -8.53
CA SER A 44 10.53 -12.88 -9.28
C SER A 44 9.06 -12.81 -8.85
N VAL A 45 8.44 -13.95 -8.52
CA VAL A 45 7.04 -13.98 -8.02
C VAL A 45 6.95 -13.40 -6.62
N VAL A 46 7.90 -13.73 -5.74
CA VAL A 46 7.97 -13.15 -4.39
C VAL A 46 8.19 -11.63 -4.45
N TRP A 47 9.08 -11.19 -5.35
CA TRP A 47 9.30 -9.76 -5.59
C TRP A 47 8.03 -9.07 -6.12
N ALA A 48 7.36 -9.63 -7.12
CA ALA A 48 6.12 -9.08 -7.67
C ALA A 48 5.04 -8.94 -6.57
N GLY A 49 4.88 -9.96 -5.73
CA GLY A 49 3.97 -9.92 -4.59
C GLY A 49 4.29 -8.77 -3.62
N SER A 50 5.57 -8.57 -3.30
CA SER A 50 6.02 -7.47 -2.43
C SER A 50 5.70 -6.10 -3.05
N VAL A 51 5.89 -5.94 -4.36
CA VAL A 51 5.53 -4.72 -5.10
C VAL A 51 4.02 -4.48 -5.04
N CYS A 52 3.20 -5.51 -5.26
CA CYS A 52 1.74 -5.39 -5.23
C CYS A 52 1.21 -5.01 -3.83
N VAL A 53 1.75 -5.58 -2.76
CA VAL A 53 1.39 -5.20 -1.38
C VAL A 53 1.72 -3.73 -1.13
N ALA A 54 2.94 -3.31 -1.45
CA ALA A 54 3.37 -1.93 -1.26
C ALA A 54 2.58 -0.95 -2.14
N PHE A 55 2.17 -1.36 -3.34
CA PHE A 55 1.29 -0.58 -4.21
C PHE A 55 -0.12 -0.40 -3.62
N ALA A 56 -0.71 -1.45 -3.05
CA ALA A 56 -1.99 -1.35 -2.37
C ALA A 56 -1.94 -0.33 -1.22
N ASP A 57 -0.85 -0.30 -0.46
CA ASP A 57 -0.62 0.68 0.61
C ASP A 57 -0.55 2.12 0.07
N VAL A 58 0.18 2.36 -1.04
CA VAL A 58 0.23 3.69 -1.68
C VAL A 58 -1.15 4.12 -2.15
N LYS A 59 -1.88 3.23 -2.84
CA LYS A 59 -3.24 3.52 -3.34
C LYS A 59 -4.18 3.90 -2.18
N ALA A 60 -4.10 3.19 -1.06
CA ALA A 60 -4.90 3.47 0.13
C ALA A 60 -4.53 4.81 0.77
N SER A 61 -3.24 5.11 0.95
CA SER A 61 -2.77 6.35 1.58
C SER A 61 -3.04 7.59 0.72
N VAL A 62 -2.86 7.50 -0.61
CA VAL A 62 -3.22 8.56 -1.56
C VAL A 62 -4.73 8.79 -1.56
N GLY A 63 -5.54 7.73 -1.54
CA GLY A 63 -7.00 7.81 -1.43
C GLY A 63 -7.46 8.51 -0.14
N ALA A 64 -6.83 8.16 0.99
CA ALA A 64 -7.11 8.79 2.27
C ALA A 64 -6.74 10.28 2.28
N LEU A 65 -5.59 10.66 1.70
CA LEU A 65 -5.21 12.06 1.54
C LEU A 65 -6.27 12.82 0.73
N GLY A 66 -6.68 12.31 -0.43
CA GLY A 66 -7.64 12.96 -1.32
C GLY A 66 -9.01 13.19 -0.68
N SER A 67 -9.51 12.23 0.11
CA SER A 67 -10.83 12.33 0.77
C SER A 67 -10.89 13.40 1.87
N ASN A 68 -9.74 13.87 2.37
CA ASN A 68 -9.63 14.78 3.51
C ASN A 68 -9.05 16.17 3.16
N LEU A 69 -8.85 16.49 1.88
CA LEU A 69 -8.28 17.80 1.45
C LEU A 69 -9.27 18.96 1.44
N SER A 70 -10.50 18.78 1.95
CA SER A 70 -11.50 19.84 2.06
C SER A 70 -11.46 20.43 3.47
N TYR A 71 -10.61 21.43 3.68
CA TYR A 71 -10.49 22.13 4.96
C TYR A 71 -11.13 23.52 4.87
N ASP A 72 -11.89 23.89 5.90
CA ASP A 72 -12.38 25.26 6.11
C ASP A 72 -11.32 25.98 6.97
N ILE A 73 -10.52 26.84 6.31
CA ILE A 73 -9.42 27.54 6.96
C ILE A 73 -9.99 28.74 7.70
N SER A 74 -10.11 28.63 9.03
CA SER A 74 -10.55 29.68 9.92
C SER A 74 -9.34 30.43 10.52
N SER A 75 -9.60 31.61 11.10
CA SER A 75 -8.60 32.37 11.86
C SER A 75 -8.47 31.89 13.31
N ASP A 76 -9.11 30.79 13.66
CA ASP A 76 -8.99 30.19 14.98
C ASP A 76 -7.72 29.31 15.03
N ARG A 77 -6.83 29.59 15.99
CA ARG A 77 -5.58 28.88 16.17
C ARG A 77 -5.81 27.37 16.40
N SER A 78 -6.81 27.00 17.17
CA SER A 78 -7.10 25.58 17.47
C SER A 78 -7.54 24.80 16.24
N ALA A 79 -8.30 25.44 15.34
CA ALA A 79 -8.69 24.86 14.06
C ALA A 79 -7.50 24.68 13.12
N LEU A 80 -6.59 25.68 13.06
CA LEU A 80 -5.36 25.59 12.28
C LEU A 80 -4.44 24.45 12.76
N GLU A 81 -4.26 24.31 14.07
CA GLU A 81 -3.49 23.21 14.67
C GLU A 81 -4.13 21.84 14.42
N GLN A 82 -5.45 21.75 14.32
CA GLN A 82 -6.13 20.51 13.99
C GLN A 82 -5.91 20.14 12.51
N ILE A 83 -5.99 21.11 11.61
CA ILE A 83 -5.70 20.90 10.17
C ILE A 83 -4.24 20.47 10.00
N ASP A 84 -3.30 21.15 10.66
CA ASP A 84 -1.87 20.80 10.64
C ASP A 84 -1.66 19.33 11.03
N ARG A 85 -2.19 18.92 12.19
CA ARG A 85 -2.05 17.52 12.66
C ARG A 85 -2.65 16.51 11.69
N GLN A 86 -3.86 16.77 11.16
CA GLN A 86 -4.53 15.86 10.24
C GLN A 86 -3.76 15.73 8.92
N LEU A 87 -3.38 16.86 8.33
CA LEU A 87 -2.66 16.88 7.06
C LEU A 87 -1.29 16.23 7.20
N ARG A 88 -0.56 16.51 8.30
CA ARG A 88 0.74 15.90 8.58
C ARG A 88 0.66 14.37 8.67
N VAL A 89 -0.32 13.82 9.38
CA VAL A 89 -0.51 12.36 9.48
C VAL A 89 -0.75 11.73 8.11
N GLN A 90 -1.59 12.34 7.28
CA GLN A 90 -1.91 11.81 5.95
C GLN A 90 -0.72 11.88 4.99
N VAL A 91 -0.02 13.01 5.00
CA VAL A 91 1.15 13.24 4.13
C VAL A 91 2.29 12.30 4.52
N LEU A 92 2.55 12.10 5.82
CA LEU A 92 3.54 11.14 6.29
C LEU A 92 3.16 9.70 5.92
N SER A 93 1.87 9.36 5.93
CA SER A 93 1.40 8.04 5.48
C SER A 93 1.66 7.82 3.99
N VAL A 94 1.48 8.85 3.15
CA VAL A 94 1.82 8.76 1.71
C VAL A 94 3.33 8.60 1.53
N ALA A 95 4.14 9.38 2.25
CA ALA A 95 5.61 9.28 2.19
C ALA A 95 6.09 7.87 2.57
N ASP A 96 5.64 7.35 3.71
CA ASP A 96 6.04 6.04 4.22
C ASP A 96 5.63 4.89 3.28
N SER A 97 4.42 4.95 2.71
CA SER A 97 3.97 3.96 1.74
C SER A 97 4.75 4.04 0.42
N ALA A 98 5.09 5.25 -0.05
CA ALA A 98 5.93 5.45 -1.23
C ALA A 98 7.36 4.94 -1.03
N ASP A 99 7.95 5.17 0.16
CA ASP A 99 9.28 4.66 0.51
C ASP A 99 9.29 3.12 0.59
N ARG A 100 8.24 2.50 1.14
CA ARG A 100 8.10 1.03 1.13
C ARG A 100 8.01 0.49 -0.28
N LEU A 101 7.24 1.12 -1.15
CA LEU A 101 7.15 0.70 -2.55
C LEU A 101 8.48 0.87 -3.28
N ASN A 102 9.18 1.99 -3.07
CA ASN A 102 10.52 2.19 -3.65
C ASN A 102 11.49 1.11 -3.16
N THR A 103 11.44 0.74 -1.89
CA THR A 103 12.25 -0.35 -1.34
C THR A 103 11.91 -1.69 -2.00
N ALA A 104 10.62 -1.99 -2.18
CA ALA A 104 10.18 -3.20 -2.86
C ALA A 104 10.64 -3.23 -4.34
N LEU A 105 10.54 -2.10 -5.05
CA LEU A 105 11.01 -1.97 -6.43
C LEU A 105 12.52 -2.19 -6.55
N GLN A 106 13.33 -1.67 -5.62
CA GLN A 106 14.78 -1.84 -5.61
C GLN A 106 15.24 -3.25 -5.23
N ALA A 107 14.39 -4.03 -4.58
CA ALA A 107 14.67 -5.42 -4.21
C ALA A 107 14.52 -6.41 -5.38
N VAL A 108 14.50 -5.91 -6.63
CA VAL A 108 14.41 -6.75 -7.83
C VAL A 108 15.54 -7.79 -7.86
N PRO A 109 15.24 -9.08 -8.14
CA PRO A 109 16.28 -10.10 -8.27
C PRO A 109 17.28 -9.76 -9.39
N VAL A 110 18.57 -9.99 -9.14
CA VAL A 110 19.67 -9.58 -10.05
C VAL A 110 19.59 -10.21 -11.46
N ASP A 111 18.94 -11.34 -11.56
CA ASP A 111 18.71 -12.08 -12.82
C ASP A 111 17.39 -11.70 -13.49
N PHE A 112 16.58 -10.84 -12.88
CA PHE A 112 15.26 -10.44 -13.39
C PHE A 112 15.31 -9.13 -14.18
N VAL A 113 16.08 -9.13 -15.27
CA VAL A 113 16.35 -7.96 -16.11
C VAL A 113 15.07 -7.33 -16.70
N ALA A 114 14.03 -8.15 -16.90
CA ALA A 114 12.74 -7.69 -17.44
C ALA A 114 12.05 -6.60 -16.59
N ALA A 115 12.42 -6.46 -15.32
CA ALA A 115 11.85 -5.45 -14.41
C ALA A 115 12.56 -4.10 -14.47
N ASN A 116 13.77 -3.99 -15.04
CA ASN A 116 14.62 -2.81 -14.91
C ASN A 116 14.00 -1.51 -15.45
N ASP A 117 13.37 -1.57 -16.62
CA ASP A 117 12.73 -0.39 -17.23
C ASP A 117 11.54 0.10 -16.40
N MET A 118 10.74 -0.83 -15.90
CA MET A 118 9.62 -0.54 -14.99
C MET A 118 10.14 0.11 -13.71
N VAL A 119 11.14 -0.48 -13.06
CA VAL A 119 11.73 0.05 -11.82
C VAL A 119 12.26 1.46 -12.03
N THR A 120 12.99 1.70 -13.12
CA THR A 120 13.55 3.03 -13.45
C THR A 120 12.43 4.07 -13.61
N SER A 121 11.39 3.74 -14.36
CA SER A 121 10.25 4.64 -14.60
C SER A 121 9.48 4.96 -13.31
N LEU A 122 9.18 3.93 -12.52
CA LEU A 122 8.43 4.08 -11.28
C LEU A 122 9.20 4.80 -10.19
N THR A 123 10.52 4.59 -10.09
CA THR A 123 11.38 5.32 -9.15
C THR A 123 11.34 6.83 -9.42
N LYS A 124 11.36 7.24 -10.70
CA LYS A 124 11.24 8.66 -11.04
C LYS A 124 9.92 9.25 -10.55
N THR A 125 8.79 8.61 -10.87
CA THR A 125 7.46 9.11 -10.48
C THR A 125 7.28 9.10 -8.96
N GLY A 126 7.88 8.12 -8.26
CA GLY A 126 7.94 8.07 -6.80
C GLY A 126 8.70 9.25 -6.20
N THR A 127 9.82 9.67 -6.84
CA THR A 127 10.57 10.87 -6.46
C THR A 127 9.73 12.13 -6.59
N ASP A 128 9.00 12.30 -7.70
CA ASP A 128 8.11 13.45 -7.93
C ASP A 128 7.01 13.52 -6.84
N THR A 129 6.49 12.36 -6.41
CA THR A 129 5.52 12.29 -5.31
C THR A 129 6.14 12.70 -3.97
N LYS A 130 7.36 12.26 -3.69
CA LYS A 130 8.08 12.62 -2.48
C LYS A 130 8.35 14.12 -2.41
N GLU A 131 8.81 14.74 -3.49
CA GLU A 131 9.05 16.19 -3.54
C GLU A 131 7.76 16.98 -3.25
N ALA A 132 6.61 16.53 -3.77
CA ALA A 132 5.33 17.15 -3.49
C ALA A 132 4.92 17.01 -2.01
N VAL A 133 5.21 15.87 -1.37
CA VAL A 133 5.01 15.62 0.06
C VAL A 133 5.93 16.50 0.92
N ASP A 134 7.19 16.63 0.56
CA ASP A 134 8.18 17.46 1.27
C ASP A 134 7.76 18.95 1.23
N ALA A 135 7.15 19.42 0.14
CA ALA A 135 6.60 20.77 0.06
C ALA A 135 5.47 21.00 1.08
N VAL A 136 4.56 20.03 1.26
CA VAL A 136 3.52 20.12 2.31
C VAL A 136 4.15 20.24 3.70
N THR A 137 5.09 19.36 3.99
CA THR A 137 5.78 19.33 5.30
C THR A 137 6.48 20.65 5.59
N SER A 138 7.14 21.24 4.59
CA SER A 138 7.81 22.55 4.71
C SER A 138 6.85 23.67 5.11
N HIS A 139 5.65 23.73 4.49
CA HIS A 139 4.64 24.73 4.85
C HIS A 139 4.05 24.48 6.24
N LEU A 140 3.85 23.22 6.64
CA LEU A 140 3.37 22.89 7.99
C LEU A 140 4.41 23.26 9.06
N ASP A 141 5.69 23.10 8.80
CA ASP A 141 6.78 23.50 9.70
C ASP A 141 6.85 25.04 9.79
N ALA A 142 6.68 25.74 8.67
CA ALA A 142 6.59 27.20 8.63
C ALA A 142 5.38 27.73 9.42
N ALA A 143 4.21 27.05 9.29
CA ALA A 143 3.02 27.41 10.06
C ALA A 143 3.22 27.27 11.57
N THR A 144 3.90 26.20 12.00
CA THR A 144 4.21 25.94 13.42
C THR A 144 5.17 26.99 13.99
N SER A 145 6.09 27.50 13.16
CA SER A 145 7.10 28.47 13.53
C SER A 145 6.64 29.94 13.38
N ALA A 146 5.42 30.18 12.91
CA ALA A 146 4.92 31.51 12.61
C ALA A 146 4.65 32.35 13.87
N ASP A 147 5.07 33.63 13.87
CA ASP A 147 4.97 34.54 14.99
C ASP A 147 3.51 34.91 15.35
N ASN A 148 2.57 34.79 14.42
CA ASN A 148 1.19 35.16 14.64
C ASN A 148 0.23 34.27 13.85
N VAL A 149 -1.07 34.28 14.27
CA VAL A 149 -2.12 33.43 13.69
C VAL A 149 -2.36 33.70 12.20
N LEU A 150 -2.20 34.96 11.75
CA LEU A 150 -2.42 35.31 10.35
C LEU A 150 -1.33 34.68 9.46
N ALA A 151 -0.06 34.77 9.90
CA ALA A 151 1.05 34.12 9.20
C ALA A 151 0.91 32.60 9.22
N ALA A 152 0.59 32.01 10.37
CA ALA A 152 0.33 30.57 10.47
C ALA A 152 -0.80 30.12 9.53
N GLY A 153 -1.90 30.88 9.47
CA GLY A 153 -3.03 30.60 8.56
C GLY A 153 -2.63 30.65 7.08
N ALA A 154 -1.77 31.60 6.69
CA ALA A 154 -1.26 31.68 5.33
C ALA A 154 -0.43 30.43 4.96
N GLU A 155 0.44 29.97 5.86
CA GLU A 155 1.25 28.77 5.63
C GLU A 155 0.40 27.48 5.60
N VAL A 156 -0.61 27.35 6.48
CA VAL A 156 -1.56 26.24 6.42
C VAL A 156 -2.33 26.24 5.08
N ALA A 157 -2.72 27.42 4.57
CA ALA A 157 -3.35 27.53 3.27
C ALA A 157 -2.43 27.04 2.14
N GLN A 158 -1.15 27.37 2.17
CA GLN A 158 -0.15 26.88 1.22
C GLN A 158 0.08 25.37 1.38
N ALA A 159 0.11 24.85 2.61
CA ALA A 159 0.19 23.41 2.87
C ALA A 159 -0.99 22.65 2.25
N VAL A 160 -2.22 23.19 2.32
CA VAL A 160 -3.40 22.58 1.67
C VAL A 160 -3.27 22.60 0.15
N VAL A 161 -2.76 23.68 -0.44
CA VAL A 161 -2.50 23.76 -1.89
C VAL A 161 -1.44 22.74 -2.30
N ALA A 162 -0.33 22.66 -1.56
CA ALA A 162 0.72 21.65 -1.78
C ALA A 162 0.17 20.22 -1.58
N GLY A 163 -0.73 20.01 -0.61
CA GLY A 163 -1.43 18.75 -0.39
C GLY A 163 -2.24 18.28 -1.59
N LYS A 164 -2.91 19.20 -2.30
CA LYS A 164 -3.60 18.89 -3.56
C LYS A 164 -2.61 18.51 -4.67
N ALA A 165 -1.46 19.16 -4.72
CA ALA A 165 -0.40 18.79 -5.66
C ALA A 165 0.18 17.40 -5.33
N ALA A 166 0.43 17.11 -4.05
CA ALA A 166 0.88 15.81 -3.58
C ALA A 166 -0.13 14.69 -3.89
N PHE A 167 -1.42 14.96 -3.72
CA PHE A 167 -2.49 14.04 -4.13
C PHE A 167 -2.47 13.77 -5.63
N THR A 168 -2.33 14.81 -6.46
CA THR A 168 -2.26 14.67 -7.92
C THR A 168 -1.03 13.87 -8.35
N ALA A 169 0.14 14.14 -7.75
CA ALA A 169 1.37 13.39 -8.00
C ALA A 169 1.22 11.92 -7.56
N GLY A 170 0.63 11.68 -6.39
CA GLY A 170 0.32 10.34 -5.90
C GLY A 170 -0.63 9.58 -6.82
N GLN A 171 -1.68 10.22 -7.35
CA GLN A 171 -2.56 9.60 -8.34
C GLN A 171 -1.83 9.25 -9.64
N ALA A 172 -0.94 10.13 -10.12
CA ALA A 172 -0.12 9.85 -11.29
C ALA A 172 0.82 8.66 -11.05
N PHE A 173 1.39 8.56 -9.83
CA PHE A 173 2.21 7.43 -9.43
C PHE A 173 1.40 6.12 -9.38
N VAL A 174 0.23 6.13 -8.77
CA VAL A 174 -0.70 4.97 -8.76
C VAL A 174 -1.08 4.56 -10.20
N GLY A 175 -1.39 5.52 -11.07
CA GLY A 175 -1.67 5.27 -12.48
C GLY A 175 -0.48 4.64 -13.21
N ALA A 176 0.73 5.18 -13.02
CA ALA A 176 1.94 4.66 -13.66
C ALA A 176 2.23 3.19 -13.26
N ILE A 177 1.98 2.82 -12.00
CA ILE A 177 2.14 1.44 -11.53
C ILE A 177 1.08 0.53 -12.16
N GLY A 178 -0.19 0.97 -12.16
CA GLY A 178 -1.29 0.23 -12.81
C GLY A 178 -1.01 -0.02 -14.30
N ASP A 179 -0.53 1.00 -15.01
CA ASP A 179 -0.15 0.88 -16.41
C ASP A 179 1.04 -0.07 -16.60
N ALA A 180 2.07 0.05 -15.77
CA ALA A 180 3.26 -0.79 -15.85
C ALA A 180 2.93 -2.27 -15.60
N THR A 181 2.05 -2.57 -14.66
CA THR A 181 1.62 -3.95 -14.37
C THR A 181 0.69 -4.50 -15.45
N SER A 182 -0.24 -3.69 -15.97
CA SER A 182 -1.21 -4.12 -16.99
C SER A 182 -0.58 -4.29 -18.38
N THR A 183 0.47 -3.52 -18.70
CA THR A 183 1.21 -3.60 -19.98
C THR A 183 2.42 -4.53 -19.91
N ALA A 184 2.71 -5.11 -18.76
CA ALA A 184 3.79 -6.07 -18.59
C ALA A 184 3.66 -7.24 -19.57
N THR A 185 4.79 -7.70 -20.10
CA THR A 185 4.87 -8.81 -21.05
C THR A 185 5.93 -9.84 -20.63
N GLY A 186 5.88 -11.04 -21.21
CA GLY A 186 6.87 -12.09 -20.94
C GLY A 186 7.01 -12.42 -19.45
N GLN A 187 8.23 -12.59 -18.99
CA GLN A 187 8.53 -13.00 -17.61
C GLN A 187 7.99 -12.03 -16.54
N LEU A 188 7.93 -10.73 -16.85
CA LEU A 188 7.40 -9.74 -15.93
C LEU A 188 5.89 -9.95 -15.69
N LYS A 189 5.13 -10.18 -16.79
CA LYS A 189 3.72 -10.52 -16.69
C LYS A 189 3.49 -11.83 -15.93
N GLU A 190 4.28 -12.86 -16.24
CA GLU A 190 4.19 -14.16 -15.56
C GLU A 190 4.42 -14.03 -14.05
N ALA A 191 5.37 -13.19 -13.63
CA ALA A 191 5.65 -12.95 -12.22
C ALA A 191 4.46 -12.29 -11.51
N PHE A 192 3.84 -11.26 -12.11
CA PHE A 192 2.68 -10.59 -11.55
C PHE A 192 1.43 -11.47 -11.55
N ASP A 193 1.19 -12.23 -12.63
CA ASP A 193 0.05 -13.14 -12.72
C ASP A 193 0.14 -14.29 -11.70
N ALA A 194 1.36 -14.73 -11.38
CA ALA A 194 1.61 -15.83 -10.44
C ALA A 194 1.62 -15.36 -8.97
N ALA A 195 1.75 -14.05 -8.70
CA ALA A 195 1.75 -13.50 -7.34
C ALA A 195 0.31 -13.33 -6.84
N PRO A 196 -0.12 -14.04 -5.77
CA PRO A 196 -1.50 -13.94 -5.26
C PRO A 196 -1.83 -12.54 -4.75
N GLU A 197 -0.85 -11.79 -4.25
CA GLU A 197 -0.99 -10.43 -3.74
C GLU A 197 -1.34 -9.40 -4.83
N CYS A 198 -1.10 -9.74 -6.09
CA CYS A 198 -1.43 -8.88 -7.24
C CYS A 198 -2.86 -9.06 -7.74
N GLN A 199 -3.56 -10.06 -7.24
CA GLN A 199 -4.92 -10.36 -7.69
C GLN A 199 -5.93 -9.38 -7.10
N GLY A 200 -6.59 -8.61 -7.97
CA GLY A 200 -7.63 -7.64 -7.57
C GLY A 200 -7.15 -6.22 -7.29
N LEU A 201 -5.93 -5.86 -7.69
CA LEU A 201 -5.41 -4.49 -7.65
C LEU A 201 -5.98 -3.59 -8.75
#